data_01d408e4470aabf8f035c65939436327
#
_entry.id   01d408e4470aabf8f035c65939436327
#
_cell.length_a   1.000
_cell.length_b   1.000
_cell.length_c   1.000
_cell.angle_alpha   90.00
_cell.angle_beta   90.00
_cell.angle_gamma   90.00
#
_symmetry.space_group_name_H-M   'P 1'
#
loop_
_entity.id
_entity.type
_entity.pdbx_description
1 polymer ?
#
loop_
_entity_poly.entity_id
_entity_poly.type
_entity_poly.pdbx_seq_one_letter_code
_entity_poly.pdbx_strand_id
1 'polypeptide(L)'
;MKTVKKIFIAVIVFILLMIGASSIVITKENEYSLIRQFGKIDHVVSEAGLSFKVPFIQSVDTLPKQTLLYDLSSSDVITSDKKSMICDSYILWHITDPIKFAQTLNCSISAAEGRLDAIVYNSTKNVISSTTQEDVISGRNGALSTAIMNNIGSSLDQYGIELLDFETKKLDLPSDNKAAVYERMISERDNIAATYTAEGSSEAQKIRNTTDKDVTVMLSEAEKEAAILIAEGEAEYMKILSDAYNDESKQDFYSFVRSLDALKLSMQGGNKTVI
;
A
#
# COMPACT_ATOMS: atom_id res chain seq x y z
N MET A 1 27.36 78.92 -34.80
CA MET A 1 27.73 77.62 -35.43
C MET A 1 28.55 76.70 -34.52
N LYS A 2 29.51 77.17 -33.71
CA LYS A 2 30.33 76.33 -32.81
C LYS A 2 29.53 75.72 -31.66
N THR A 3 28.54 76.40 -31.11
CA THR A 3 27.65 75.90 -30.02
C THR A 3 26.69 74.81 -30.50
N VAL A 4 26.09 74.94 -31.70
CA VAL A 4 25.20 73.91 -32.28
C VAL A 4 25.97 72.61 -32.55
N LYS A 5 27.25 72.73 -33.06
CA LYS A 5 28.10 71.54 -33.20
C LYS A 5 28.42 70.85 -31.88
N LYS A 6 28.66 71.62 -30.82
CA LYS A 6 28.90 71.02 -29.47
C LYS A 6 27.67 70.34 -28.91
N ILE A 7 26.49 70.92 -29.10
CA ILE A 7 25.22 70.29 -28.69
C ILE A 7 24.95 69.00 -29.47
N PHE A 8 25.19 69.04 -30.80
CA PHE A 8 25.01 67.85 -31.63
C PHE A 8 25.98 66.71 -31.28
N ILE A 9 27.25 67.04 -30.98
CA ILE A 9 28.21 66.02 -30.47
C ILE A 9 27.78 65.49 -29.08
N ALA A 10 27.33 66.35 -28.22
CA ALA A 10 26.85 65.90 -26.88
C ALA A 10 25.64 64.95 -26.99
N VAL A 11 24.69 65.20 -27.86
CA VAL A 11 23.56 64.34 -28.17
C VAL A 11 24.00 62.96 -28.73
N ILE A 12 24.97 62.96 -29.68
CA ILE A 12 25.49 61.71 -30.20
C ILE A 12 26.20 60.90 -29.13
N VAL A 13 27.03 61.53 -28.28
CA VAL A 13 27.69 60.83 -27.16
C VAL A 13 26.69 60.30 -26.19
N PHE A 14 25.64 61.03 -25.88
CA PHE A 14 24.56 60.60 -25.00
C PHE A 14 23.81 59.39 -25.59
N ILE A 15 23.49 59.38 -26.89
CA ILE A 15 22.88 58.25 -27.57
C ILE A 15 23.81 57.03 -27.58
N LEU A 16 25.10 57.19 -27.81
CA LEU A 16 26.08 56.10 -27.75
C LEU A 16 26.21 55.51 -26.36
N LEU A 17 26.18 56.34 -25.30
CA LEU A 17 26.17 55.86 -23.92
C LEU A 17 24.88 55.09 -23.57
N MET A 18 23.75 55.59 -24.04
CA MET A 18 22.47 54.94 -23.86
C MET A 18 22.38 53.56 -24.56
N ILE A 19 22.93 53.48 -25.79
CA ILE A 19 23.08 52.22 -26.54
C ILE A 19 24.02 51.27 -25.83
N GLY A 20 25.16 51.74 -25.33
CA GLY A 20 26.11 50.94 -24.55
C GLY A 20 25.50 50.37 -23.27
N ALA A 21 24.76 51.20 -22.51
CA ALA A 21 24.07 50.74 -21.31
C ALA A 21 22.97 49.71 -21.63
N SER A 22 22.24 49.85 -22.72
CA SER A 22 21.21 48.91 -23.19
C SER A 22 21.78 47.60 -23.76
N SER A 23 23.08 47.54 -24.02
CA SER A 23 23.78 46.36 -24.56
C SER A 23 24.13 45.33 -23.45
N ILE A 24 24.11 45.74 -22.19
CA ILE A 24 24.53 44.91 -21.09
C ILE A 24 23.39 43.99 -20.69
N VAL A 25 23.66 42.68 -20.63
CA VAL A 25 22.76 41.63 -20.08
C VAL A 25 23.42 41.03 -18.85
N ILE A 26 22.71 41.07 -17.75
CA ILE A 26 23.15 40.47 -16.49
C ILE A 26 22.38 39.14 -16.33
N THR A 27 23.10 38.02 -16.37
CA THR A 27 22.53 36.68 -16.10
C THR A 27 22.81 36.32 -14.66
N LYS A 28 21.76 35.95 -13.91
CA LYS A 28 21.88 35.44 -12.56
C LYS A 28 22.19 33.95 -12.56
N GLU A 29 22.71 33.42 -11.45
CA GLU A 29 23.09 32.03 -11.31
C GLU A 29 21.92 31.05 -11.51
N ASN A 30 20.70 31.46 -11.12
CA ASN A 30 19.48 30.65 -11.16
C ASN A 30 18.66 30.85 -12.45
N GLU A 31 19.23 31.49 -13.48
CA GLU A 31 18.51 31.85 -14.71
C GLU A 31 19.36 31.47 -15.94
N TYR A 32 18.70 31.02 -16.99
CA TYR A 32 19.23 30.99 -18.34
C TYR A 32 18.84 32.27 -19.05
N SER A 33 19.78 32.95 -19.71
CA SER A 33 19.50 34.08 -20.60
C SER A 33 19.59 33.63 -22.06
N LEU A 34 18.45 33.63 -22.75
CA LEU A 34 18.36 33.27 -24.14
C LEU A 34 18.39 34.56 -24.96
N ILE A 35 19.40 34.72 -25.79
CA ILE A 35 19.51 35.85 -26.71
C ILE A 35 18.90 35.44 -28.04
N ARG A 36 17.84 36.17 -28.44
CA ARG A 36 17.15 35.94 -29.72
C ARG A 36 17.45 37.07 -30.68
N GLN A 37 17.67 36.70 -31.93
CA GLN A 37 17.83 37.65 -33.05
C GLN A 37 16.71 37.39 -34.07
N PHE A 38 15.84 38.36 -34.29
CA PHE A 38 14.68 38.26 -35.19
C PHE A 38 13.82 37.00 -34.88
N GLY A 39 13.63 36.68 -33.60
CA GLY A 39 12.83 35.54 -33.18
C GLY A 39 13.55 34.17 -33.14
N LYS A 40 14.76 34.08 -33.76
CA LYS A 40 15.58 32.86 -33.69
C LYS A 40 16.53 32.94 -32.50
N ILE A 41 16.72 31.85 -31.81
CA ILE A 41 17.69 31.73 -30.71
C ILE A 41 19.10 31.77 -31.33
N ASP A 42 19.88 32.75 -30.92
CA ASP A 42 21.25 32.94 -31.34
C ASP A 42 22.19 32.15 -30.43
N HIS A 43 22.14 32.42 -29.11
CA HIS A 43 22.88 31.68 -28.11
C HIS A 43 22.19 31.73 -26.74
N VAL A 44 22.60 30.78 -25.87
CA VAL A 44 22.10 30.64 -24.49
C VAL A 44 23.29 30.89 -23.56
N VAL A 45 23.08 31.79 -22.60
CA VAL A 45 24.02 32.03 -21.51
C VAL A 45 23.55 31.28 -20.29
N SER A 46 24.30 30.26 -19.88
CA SER A 46 24.03 29.39 -18.73
C SER A 46 24.80 29.77 -17.47
N GLU A 47 25.85 30.57 -17.62
CA GLU A 47 26.74 31.00 -16.55
C GLU A 47 26.36 32.38 -16.08
N ALA A 48 26.45 32.59 -14.75
CA ALA A 48 26.22 33.90 -14.16
C ALA A 48 27.32 34.88 -14.61
N GLY A 49 26.92 36.05 -15.03
CA GLY A 49 27.89 37.07 -15.45
C GLY A 49 27.29 38.14 -16.32
N LEU A 50 28.20 38.91 -16.94
CA LEU A 50 27.88 39.96 -17.86
C LEU A 50 28.03 39.46 -19.27
N SER A 51 26.95 39.58 -20.06
CA SER A 51 26.92 39.31 -21.49
C SER A 51 26.54 40.55 -22.26
N PHE A 52 26.81 40.57 -23.55
CA PHE A 52 26.47 41.69 -24.42
C PHE A 52 25.46 41.26 -25.47
N LYS A 53 24.47 42.14 -25.69
CA LYS A 53 23.51 42.00 -26.81
C LYS A 53 23.56 43.21 -27.71
N VAL A 54 23.17 43.04 -28.97
CA VAL A 54 22.98 44.15 -29.89
C VAL A 54 21.59 44.77 -29.62
N PRO A 55 21.55 46.04 -29.10
CA PRO A 55 20.29 46.71 -28.86
C PRO A 55 19.47 46.85 -30.16
N PHE A 56 18.13 46.82 -30.02
CA PHE A 56 17.14 46.91 -31.11
C PHE A 56 17.04 45.69 -32.04
N ILE A 57 18.08 44.86 -32.15
CA ILE A 57 18.10 43.66 -33.00
C ILE A 57 17.89 42.40 -32.20
N GLN A 58 18.45 42.34 -30.98
CA GLN A 58 18.40 41.19 -30.11
C GLN A 58 17.51 41.44 -28.92
N SER A 59 16.62 40.47 -28.63
CA SER A 59 15.84 40.38 -27.39
C SER A 59 16.43 39.32 -26.47
N VAL A 60 16.17 39.44 -25.17
CA VAL A 60 16.61 38.50 -24.17
C VAL A 60 15.38 37.95 -23.43
N ASP A 61 15.22 36.63 -23.43
CA ASP A 61 14.27 35.95 -22.62
C ASP A 61 15.00 35.25 -21.46
N THR A 62 14.43 35.25 -20.28
CA THR A 62 14.99 34.59 -19.10
C THR A 62 14.16 33.37 -18.75
N LEU A 63 14.82 32.25 -18.48
CA LEU A 63 14.20 31.01 -18.02
C LEU A 63 14.79 30.62 -16.67
N PRO A 64 13.97 30.11 -15.70
CA PRO A 64 14.48 29.63 -14.43
C PRO A 64 15.30 28.35 -14.64
N LYS A 65 16.45 28.28 -13.97
CA LYS A 65 17.32 27.09 -13.91
C LYS A 65 17.00 26.23 -12.71
N GLN A 66 16.33 26.80 -11.73
CA GLN A 66 15.93 26.12 -10.48
C GLN A 66 14.81 25.12 -10.70
N THR A 67 14.69 24.19 -9.77
CA THR A 67 13.55 23.28 -9.71
C THR A 67 12.26 24.04 -9.43
N LEU A 68 11.25 23.77 -10.22
CA LEU A 68 9.91 24.33 -10.12
C LEU A 68 8.95 23.29 -9.56
N LEU A 69 8.04 23.75 -8.71
CA LEU A 69 6.92 22.95 -8.22
C LEU A 69 5.69 23.34 -9.03
N TYR A 70 5.00 22.33 -9.55
CA TYR A 70 3.70 22.51 -10.17
C TYR A 70 2.66 21.64 -9.51
N ASP A 71 1.59 22.27 -9.06
CA ASP A 71 0.43 21.64 -8.43
C ASP A 71 -0.55 21.23 -9.52
N LEU A 72 -0.73 19.91 -9.69
CA LEU A 72 -1.61 19.35 -10.70
C LEU A 72 -3.07 19.51 -10.29
N SER A 73 -3.94 19.71 -11.27
CA SER A 73 -5.37 19.73 -11.03
C SER A 73 -5.85 18.37 -10.53
N SER A 74 -6.71 18.37 -9.50
CA SER A 74 -7.33 17.14 -9.00
C SER A 74 -8.02 16.39 -10.11
N SER A 75 -7.77 15.09 -10.23
CA SER A 75 -8.28 14.26 -11.31
C SER A 75 -9.11 13.10 -10.80
N ASP A 76 -10.24 12.85 -11.48
CA ASP A 76 -11.05 11.67 -11.26
C ASP A 76 -10.48 10.51 -12.07
N VAL A 77 -10.11 9.43 -11.38
CA VAL A 77 -9.52 8.24 -11.97
C VAL A 77 -10.32 6.99 -11.56
N ILE A 78 -10.37 6.00 -12.44
CA ILE A 78 -11.07 4.75 -12.19
C ILE A 78 -10.04 3.62 -12.17
N THR A 79 -10.03 2.86 -11.08
CA THR A 79 -9.13 1.71 -10.89
C THR A 79 -9.57 0.49 -11.72
N SER A 80 -8.73 -0.55 -11.81
CA SER A 80 -9.03 -1.80 -12.53
C SER A 80 -10.27 -2.51 -11.98
N ASP A 81 -10.53 -2.39 -10.67
CA ASP A 81 -11.71 -2.91 -9.98
C ASP A 81 -12.93 -1.97 -10.04
N LYS A 82 -12.91 -1.00 -11.00
CA LYS A 82 -14.01 -0.06 -11.32
C LYS A 82 -14.44 0.85 -10.16
N LYS A 83 -13.52 1.15 -9.26
CA LYS A 83 -13.74 2.11 -8.18
C LYS A 83 -13.23 3.48 -8.59
N SER A 84 -14.06 4.52 -8.40
CA SER A 84 -13.67 5.90 -8.67
C SER A 84 -12.88 6.47 -7.51
N MET A 85 -11.78 7.17 -7.82
CA MET A 85 -10.91 7.85 -6.86
C MET A 85 -10.57 9.25 -7.36
N ILE A 86 -10.37 10.18 -6.44
CA ILE A 86 -9.84 11.51 -6.71
C ILE A 86 -8.35 11.50 -6.35
N CYS A 87 -7.52 11.77 -7.34
CA CYS A 87 -6.07 11.90 -7.16
C CYS A 87 -5.68 13.37 -7.20
N ASP A 88 -5.05 13.84 -6.14
CA ASP A 88 -4.46 15.17 -6.02
C ASP A 88 -2.95 15.01 -5.85
N SER A 89 -2.16 15.64 -6.71
CA SER A 89 -0.72 15.41 -6.81
C SER A 89 0.03 16.67 -7.22
N TYR A 90 1.34 16.67 -7.00
CA TYR A 90 2.24 17.71 -7.49
C TYR A 90 3.48 17.07 -8.12
N ILE A 91 4.17 17.86 -8.90
CA ILE A 91 5.41 17.48 -9.57
C ILE A 91 6.52 18.47 -9.29
N LEU A 92 7.74 17.95 -9.25
CA LEU A 92 8.97 18.72 -9.27
C LEU A 92 9.63 18.55 -10.64
N TRP A 93 9.90 19.65 -11.29
CA TRP A 93 10.47 19.63 -12.64
C TRP A 93 11.48 20.76 -12.84
N HIS A 94 12.35 20.65 -13.80
CA HIS A 94 13.27 21.69 -14.19
C HIS A 94 13.53 21.68 -15.71
N ILE A 95 14.10 22.76 -16.21
CA ILE A 95 14.46 22.91 -17.61
C ILE A 95 15.89 22.40 -17.81
N THR A 96 16.03 21.29 -18.55
CA THR A 96 17.34 20.69 -18.87
C THR A 96 17.91 21.27 -20.16
N ASP A 97 17.07 21.47 -21.19
CA ASP A 97 17.46 22.01 -22.46
C ASP A 97 16.68 23.30 -22.79
N PRO A 98 17.23 24.47 -22.44
CA PRO A 98 16.56 25.76 -22.66
C PRO A 98 16.32 26.05 -24.14
N ILE A 99 17.08 25.46 -25.08
CA ILE A 99 16.88 25.65 -26.52
C ILE A 99 15.62 24.94 -26.98
N LYS A 100 15.49 23.66 -26.65
CA LYS A 100 14.27 22.88 -26.95
C LYS A 100 13.05 23.51 -26.30
N PHE A 101 13.17 23.90 -25.02
CA PHE A 101 12.10 24.57 -24.28
C PHE A 101 11.63 25.83 -25.00
N ALA A 102 12.55 26.68 -25.43
CA ALA A 102 12.23 27.92 -26.13
C ALA A 102 11.64 27.69 -27.54
N GLN A 103 12.08 26.64 -28.24
CA GLN A 103 11.56 26.29 -29.56
C GLN A 103 10.15 25.70 -29.52
N THR A 104 9.87 24.86 -28.55
CA THR A 104 8.60 24.11 -28.43
C THR A 104 7.54 24.88 -27.66
N LEU A 105 7.94 25.59 -26.60
CA LEU A 105 7.05 26.22 -25.63
C LEU A 105 7.19 27.77 -25.64
N ASN A 106 8.01 28.31 -26.53
CA ASN A 106 8.23 29.75 -26.70
C ASN A 106 8.59 30.49 -25.40
N CYS A 107 9.42 29.87 -24.55
CA CYS A 107 9.82 30.37 -23.22
C CYS A 107 8.67 30.60 -22.25
N SER A 108 7.50 30.00 -22.47
CA SER A 108 6.33 30.15 -21.60
C SER A 108 6.27 29.01 -20.56
N ILE A 109 6.44 29.34 -19.30
CA ILE A 109 6.29 28.39 -18.18
C ILE A 109 4.86 27.86 -18.12
N SER A 110 3.85 28.73 -18.29
CA SER A 110 2.45 28.30 -18.28
C SER A 110 2.11 27.33 -19.42
N ALA A 111 2.74 27.49 -20.60
CA ALA A 111 2.59 26.50 -21.68
C ALA A 111 3.26 25.15 -21.32
N ALA A 112 4.38 25.19 -20.60
CA ALA A 112 5.04 24.00 -20.07
C ALA A 112 4.15 23.28 -19.04
N GLU A 113 3.62 24.00 -18.08
CA GLU A 113 2.72 23.49 -17.06
C GLU A 113 1.47 22.83 -17.67
N GLY A 114 0.88 23.45 -18.69
CA GLY A 114 -0.25 22.84 -19.42
C GLY A 114 0.11 21.55 -20.17
N ARG A 115 1.36 21.39 -20.64
CA ARG A 115 1.85 20.14 -21.23
C ARG A 115 2.15 19.09 -20.19
N LEU A 116 2.76 19.50 -19.08
CA LEU A 116 3.02 18.63 -17.93
C LEU A 116 1.70 18.09 -17.36
N ASP A 117 0.71 18.96 -17.16
CA ASP A 117 -0.62 18.56 -16.68
C ASP A 117 -1.21 17.45 -17.56
N ALA A 118 -1.22 17.65 -18.88
CA ALA A 118 -1.79 16.65 -19.80
C ALA A 118 -1.02 15.31 -19.81
N ILE A 119 0.30 15.34 -19.80
CA ILE A 119 1.14 14.14 -19.87
C ILE A 119 1.06 13.38 -18.55
N VAL A 120 1.21 14.08 -17.43
CA VAL A 120 1.17 13.48 -16.09
C VAL A 120 -0.23 12.94 -15.77
N TYR A 121 -1.28 13.69 -16.11
CA TYR A 121 -2.66 13.22 -15.98
C TYR A 121 -2.90 11.91 -16.72
N ASN A 122 -2.50 11.84 -18.00
CA ASN A 122 -2.67 10.62 -18.80
C ASN A 122 -1.88 9.44 -18.21
N SER A 123 -0.64 9.68 -17.79
CA SER A 123 0.21 8.65 -17.19
C SER A 123 -0.36 8.16 -15.85
N THR A 124 -0.81 9.06 -15.00
CA THR A 124 -1.48 8.75 -13.73
C THR A 124 -2.73 7.91 -13.96
N LYS A 125 -3.57 8.33 -14.94
CA LYS A 125 -4.78 7.60 -15.31
C LYS A 125 -4.46 6.20 -15.82
N ASN A 126 -3.46 6.05 -16.68
CA ASN A 126 -3.07 4.74 -17.21
C ASN A 126 -2.58 3.79 -16.11
N VAL A 127 -1.72 4.27 -15.22
CA VAL A 127 -1.19 3.46 -14.11
C VAL A 127 -2.31 3.08 -13.15
N ILE A 128 -3.12 4.03 -12.69
CA ILE A 128 -4.21 3.75 -11.74
C ILE A 128 -5.28 2.84 -12.36
N SER A 129 -5.61 3.02 -13.64
CA SER A 129 -6.59 2.17 -14.32
C SER A 129 -6.15 0.71 -14.49
N SER A 130 -4.86 0.44 -14.44
CA SER A 130 -4.29 -0.93 -14.48
C SER A 130 -4.11 -1.56 -13.10
N THR A 131 -4.33 -0.81 -12.03
CA THR A 131 -4.04 -1.20 -10.64
C THR A 131 -5.33 -1.27 -9.83
N THR A 132 -5.42 -2.17 -8.83
CA THR A 132 -6.56 -2.24 -7.92
C THR A 132 -6.54 -1.09 -6.92
N GLN A 133 -7.69 -0.75 -6.34
CA GLN A 133 -7.75 0.29 -5.32
C GLN A 133 -6.84 -0.01 -4.12
N GLU A 134 -6.76 -1.26 -3.70
CA GLU A 134 -5.93 -1.70 -2.58
C GLU A 134 -4.43 -1.50 -2.87
N ASP A 135 -4.00 -1.85 -4.08
CA ASP A 135 -2.62 -1.66 -4.52
C ASP A 135 -2.26 -0.18 -4.69
N VAL A 136 -3.19 0.65 -5.18
CA VAL A 136 -3.00 2.11 -5.27
C VAL A 136 -2.80 2.72 -3.88
N ILE A 137 -3.60 2.30 -2.89
CA ILE A 137 -3.49 2.79 -1.51
C ILE A 137 -2.20 2.30 -0.85
N SER A 138 -1.84 1.03 -1.02
CA SER A 138 -0.60 0.46 -0.46
C SER A 138 0.64 0.98 -1.17
N GLY A 139 0.57 1.27 -2.46
CA GLY A 139 1.64 1.82 -3.29
C GLY A 139 1.95 3.29 -3.04
N ARG A 140 1.20 3.97 -2.17
CA ARG A 140 1.39 5.38 -1.80
C ARG A 140 2.79 5.69 -1.26
N ASN A 141 3.51 4.70 -0.75
CA ASN A 141 4.86 4.83 -0.20
C ASN A 141 5.97 4.89 -1.28
N GLY A 142 5.68 5.40 -2.47
CA GLY A 142 6.63 5.64 -3.57
C GLY A 142 6.53 4.66 -4.73
N ALA A 143 5.89 3.51 -4.59
CA ALA A 143 5.73 2.55 -5.69
C ALA A 143 4.83 3.11 -6.81
N LEU A 144 3.76 3.83 -6.43
CA LEU A 144 2.86 4.49 -7.36
C LEU A 144 3.59 5.62 -8.12
N SER A 145 4.33 6.46 -7.40
CA SER A 145 5.14 7.55 -7.99
C SER A 145 6.15 7.00 -8.99
N THR A 146 6.87 5.94 -8.61
CA THR A 146 7.83 5.28 -9.50
C THR A 146 7.17 4.70 -10.76
N ALA A 147 6.01 4.08 -10.64
CA ALA A 147 5.26 3.53 -11.77
C ALA A 147 4.78 4.63 -12.72
N ILE A 148 4.32 5.77 -12.20
CA ILE A 148 3.89 6.92 -12.98
C ILE A 148 5.09 7.56 -13.68
N MET A 149 6.20 7.77 -12.98
CA MET A 149 7.45 8.29 -13.54
C MET A 149 7.95 7.41 -14.69
N ASN A 150 7.96 6.09 -14.52
CA ASN A 150 8.32 5.14 -15.57
C ASN A 150 7.36 5.19 -16.77
N ASN A 151 6.08 5.40 -16.55
CA ASN A 151 5.08 5.52 -17.62
C ASN A 151 5.25 6.82 -18.42
N ILE A 152 5.63 7.92 -17.76
CA ILE A 152 5.98 9.20 -18.42
C ILE A 152 7.22 9.02 -19.30
N GLY A 153 8.25 8.34 -18.78
CA GLY A 153 9.49 8.03 -19.50
C GLY A 153 10.10 9.27 -20.14
N SER A 154 10.44 9.15 -21.44
CA SER A 154 11.08 10.23 -22.24
C SER A 154 10.08 11.18 -22.92
N SER A 155 8.80 11.16 -22.55
CA SER A 155 7.76 11.96 -23.21
C SER A 155 7.99 13.47 -23.08
N LEU A 156 8.75 13.89 -22.09
CA LEU A 156 9.06 15.29 -21.79
C LEU A 156 10.36 15.78 -22.46
N ASP A 157 11.22 14.88 -22.94
CA ASP A 157 12.53 15.23 -23.53
C ASP A 157 12.41 16.13 -24.75
N GLN A 158 11.30 15.97 -25.51
CA GLN A 158 11.03 16.80 -26.68
C GLN A 158 10.80 18.27 -26.32
N TYR A 159 10.40 18.57 -25.10
CA TYR A 159 10.18 19.92 -24.58
C TYR A 159 11.40 20.48 -23.84
N GLY A 160 12.45 19.70 -23.64
CA GLY A 160 13.63 20.09 -22.86
C GLY A 160 13.34 20.21 -21.37
N ILE A 161 12.38 19.43 -20.87
CA ILE A 161 11.93 19.38 -19.48
C ILE A 161 12.31 18.02 -18.91
N GLU A 162 12.81 18.02 -17.68
CA GLU A 162 13.03 16.83 -16.90
C GLU A 162 12.13 16.84 -15.65
N LEU A 163 11.42 15.76 -15.47
CA LEU A 163 10.61 15.52 -14.27
C LEU A 163 11.49 14.87 -13.21
N LEU A 164 11.68 15.56 -12.09
CA LEU A 164 12.51 15.07 -10.99
C LEU A 164 11.73 14.14 -10.06
N ASP A 165 10.48 14.52 -9.77
CA ASP A 165 9.66 13.77 -8.84
C ASP A 165 8.17 13.99 -9.10
N PHE A 166 7.39 12.98 -8.75
CA PHE A 166 5.92 12.99 -8.73
C PHE A 166 5.44 12.51 -7.37
N GLU A 167 4.68 13.32 -6.68
CA GLU A 167 4.15 12.95 -5.37
C GLU A 167 2.63 13.13 -5.29
N THR A 168 1.99 12.14 -4.67
CA THR A 168 0.55 12.18 -4.42
C THR A 168 0.26 12.82 -3.08
N LYS A 169 -0.38 13.99 -3.07
CA LYS A 169 -0.82 14.68 -1.87
C LYS A 169 -1.98 13.96 -1.20
N LYS A 170 -2.98 13.59 -2.02
CA LYS A 170 -4.23 13.03 -1.53
C LYS A 170 -4.82 12.03 -2.53
N LEU A 171 -5.26 10.89 -1.98
CA LEU A 171 -6.13 9.95 -2.67
C LEU A 171 -7.43 9.89 -1.87
N ASP A 172 -8.53 10.24 -2.48
CA ASP A 172 -9.85 10.28 -1.81
C ASP A 172 -10.92 9.62 -2.68
N LEU A 173 -12.06 9.36 -2.08
CA LEU A 173 -13.26 8.90 -2.79
C LEU A 173 -14.11 10.11 -3.18
N PRO A 174 -14.85 10.07 -4.30
CA PRO A 174 -15.82 11.10 -4.65
C PRO A 174 -16.82 11.35 -3.52
N SER A 175 -17.09 12.63 -3.24
CA SER A 175 -17.94 13.04 -2.11
C SER A 175 -19.34 12.45 -2.16
N ASP A 176 -19.90 12.32 -3.37
CA ASP A 176 -21.31 11.97 -3.59
C ASP A 176 -21.65 10.53 -3.20
N ASN A 177 -20.67 9.63 -3.24
CA ASN A 177 -20.84 8.22 -2.92
C ASN A 177 -20.03 7.75 -1.69
N LYS A 178 -19.34 8.67 -1.03
CA LYS A 178 -18.38 8.35 0.04
C LYS A 178 -19.02 7.55 1.18
N ALA A 179 -20.20 7.98 1.65
CA ALA A 179 -20.92 7.31 2.72
C ALA A 179 -21.36 5.88 2.31
N ALA A 180 -21.96 5.73 1.13
CA ALA A 180 -22.40 4.41 0.64
C ALA A 180 -21.23 3.44 0.39
N VAL A 181 -20.07 3.95 -0.07
CA VAL A 181 -18.87 3.14 -0.25
C VAL A 181 -18.31 2.69 1.11
N TYR A 182 -18.28 3.56 2.10
CA TYR A 182 -17.84 3.19 3.45
C TYR A 182 -18.76 2.17 4.10
N GLU A 183 -20.08 2.33 4.01
CA GLU A 183 -21.04 1.33 4.52
C GLU A 183 -20.85 -0.03 3.86
N ARG A 184 -20.65 -0.04 2.54
CA ARG A 184 -20.37 -1.29 1.82
C ARG A 184 -19.04 -1.93 2.27
N MET A 185 -17.97 -1.13 2.43
CA MET A 185 -16.68 -1.63 2.90
C MET A 185 -16.77 -2.18 4.33
N ILE A 186 -17.51 -1.52 5.22
CA ILE A 186 -17.77 -2.00 6.58
C ILE A 186 -18.50 -3.34 6.52
N SER A 187 -19.60 -3.42 5.77
CA SER A 187 -20.37 -4.66 5.62
C SER A 187 -19.56 -5.80 5.03
N GLU A 188 -18.71 -5.52 4.05
CA GLU A 188 -17.79 -6.52 3.47
C GLU A 188 -16.79 -7.03 4.50
N ARG A 189 -16.19 -6.13 5.29
CA ARG A 189 -15.26 -6.51 6.36
C ARG A 189 -15.93 -7.27 7.48
N ASP A 190 -17.15 -6.90 7.85
CA ASP A 190 -17.95 -7.63 8.84
C ASP A 190 -18.29 -9.05 8.36
N ASN A 191 -18.63 -9.22 7.09
CA ASN A 191 -18.86 -10.54 6.49
C ASN A 191 -17.60 -11.42 6.51
N ILE A 192 -16.44 -10.85 6.16
CA ILE A 192 -15.15 -11.56 6.22
C ILE A 192 -14.83 -11.96 7.66
N ALA A 193 -15.00 -11.06 8.62
CA ALA A 193 -14.78 -11.33 10.04
C ALA A 193 -15.74 -12.41 10.56
N ALA A 194 -17.02 -12.36 10.18
CA ALA A 194 -18.00 -13.39 10.53
C ALA A 194 -17.62 -14.76 9.94
N THR A 195 -17.13 -14.81 8.71
CA THR A 195 -16.66 -16.03 8.07
C THR A 195 -15.48 -16.64 8.83
N TYR A 196 -14.44 -15.88 9.13
CA TYR A 196 -13.30 -16.36 9.93
C TYR A 196 -13.70 -16.80 11.33
N THR A 197 -14.65 -16.09 11.96
CA THR A 197 -15.16 -16.47 13.27
C THR A 197 -15.92 -17.81 13.20
N ALA A 198 -16.74 -17.99 12.16
CA ALA A 198 -17.48 -19.25 11.97
C ALA A 198 -16.54 -20.43 11.66
N GLU A 199 -15.55 -20.22 10.81
CA GLU A 199 -14.51 -21.22 10.49
C GLU A 199 -13.72 -21.61 11.74
N GLY A 200 -13.26 -20.60 12.50
CA GLY A 200 -12.53 -20.84 13.76
C GLY A 200 -13.38 -21.57 14.79
N SER A 201 -14.67 -21.24 14.92
CA SER A 201 -15.59 -21.93 15.81
C SER A 201 -15.85 -23.39 15.38
N SER A 202 -16.00 -23.62 14.08
CA SER A 202 -16.16 -24.95 13.51
C SER A 202 -14.92 -25.82 13.76
N GLU A 203 -13.73 -25.27 13.54
CA GLU A 203 -12.48 -26.00 13.76
C GLU A 203 -12.25 -26.30 15.25
N ALA A 204 -12.52 -25.34 16.13
CA ALA A 204 -12.48 -25.56 17.58
C ALA A 204 -13.44 -26.65 18.03
N GLN A 205 -14.66 -26.71 17.47
CA GLN A 205 -15.63 -27.75 17.77
C GLN A 205 -15.17 -29.13 17.27
N LYS A 206 -14.55 -29.21 16.08
CA LYS A 206 -13.97 -30.49 15.61
C LYS A 206 -12.88 -31.00 16.54
N ILE A 207 -11.97 -30.12 16.95
CA ILE A 207 -10.90 -30.47 17.89
C ILE A 207 -11.49 -30.99 19.21
N ARG A 208 -12.48 -30.29 19.78
CA ARG A 208 -13.17 -30.74 21.01
C ARG A 208 -13.82 -32.11 20.85
N ASN A 209 -14.59 -32.28 19.77
CA ASN A 209 -15.28 -33.55 19.50
C ASN A 209 -14.29 -34.71 19.32
N THR A 210 -13.16 -34.49 18.67
CA THR A 210 -12.11 -35.49 18.51
C THR A 210 -11.49 -35.83 19.86
N THR A 211 -11.14 -34.82 20.65
CA THR A 211 -10.58 -35.00 22.00
C THR A 211 -11.55 -35.74 22.92
N ASP A 212 -12.81 -35.35 22.94
CA ASP A 212 -13.84 -36.02 23.77
C ASP A 212 -14.02 -37.49 23.36
N LYS A 213 -14.01 -37.79 22.06
CA LYS A 213 -14.00 -39.15 21.53
C LYS A 213 -12.77 -39.93 22.02
N ASP A 214 -11.58 -39.37 21.89
CA ASP A 214 -10.32 -40.03 22.28
C ASP A 214 -10.28 -40.30 23.79
N VAL A 215 -10.73 -39.32 24.61
CA VAL A 215 -10.88 -39.48 26.07
C VAL A 215 -11.87 -40.60 26.39
N THR A 216 -13.03 -40.64 25.71
CA THR A 216 -14.04 -41.67 25.93
C THR A 216 -13.51 -43.07 25.60
N VAL A 217 -12.79 -43.21 24.47
CA VAL A 217 -12.14 -44.45 24.05
C VAL A 217 -11.10 -44.89 25.10
N MET A 218 -10.23 -43.97 25.51
CA MET A 218 -9.18 -44.24 26.51
C MET A 218 -9.78 -44.69 27.87
N LEU A 219 -10.84 -44.02 28.33
CA LEU A 219 -11.55 -44.44 29.57
C LEU A 219 -12.17 -45.82 29.42
N SER A 220 -12.83 -46.09 28.29
CA SER A 220 -13.44 -47.39 28.03
C SER A 220 -12.39 -48.52 27.94
N GLU A 221 -11.24 -48.27 27.38
CA GLU A 221 -10.13 -49.23 27.35
C GLU A 221 -9.57 -49.48 28.73
N ALA A 222 -9.39 -48.42 29.55
CA ALA A 222 -8.93 -48.56 30.92
C ALA A 222 -9.94 -49.31 31.79
N GLU A 223 -11.24 -49.03 31.65
CA GLU A 223 -12.31 -49.81 32.35
C GLU A 223 -12.33 -51.28 31.95
N LYS A 224 -12.14 -51.57 30.65
CA LYS A 224 -12.03 -52.92 30.14
C LYS A 224 -10.81 -53.66 30.74
N GLU A 225 -9.63 -53.02 30.74
CA GLU A 225 -8.43 -53.62 31.34
C GLU A 225 -8.61 -53.85 32.84
N ALA A 226 -9.19 -52.89 33.55
CA ALA A 226 -9.51 -53.06 34.95
C ALA A 226 -10.48 -54.23 35.22
N ALA A 227 -11.52 -54.34 34.37
CA ALA A 227 -12.46 -55.44 34.46
C ALA A 227 -11.82 -56.83 34.20
N ILE A 228 -10.90 -56.91 33.24
CA ILE A 228 -10.12 -58.12 32.93
C ILE A 228 -9.24 -58.49 34.14
N LEU A 229 -8.50 -57.53 34.72
CA LEU A 229 -7.65 -57.79 35.87
C LEU A 229 -8.45 -58.22 37.10
N ILE A 230 -9.61 -57.63 37.33
CA ILE A 230 -10.52 -58.01 38.38
C ILE A 230 -11.03 -59.48 38.19
N ALA A 231 -11.45 -59.79 36.94
CA ALA A 231 -11.94 -61.14 36.59
C ALA A 231 -10.84 -62.22 36.72
N GLU A 232 -9.58 -61.88 36.27
CA GLU A 232 -8.44 -62.75 36.49
C GLU A 232 -8.13 -62.97 37.96
N GLY A 233 -8.16 -61.90 38.77
CA GLY A 233 -7.99 -61.97 40.21
C GLY A 233 -9.07 -62.80 40.89
N GLU A 234 -10.35 -62.68 40.51
CA GLU A 234 -11.44 -63.48 40.98
C GLU A 234 -11.31 -64.96 40.58
N ALA A 235 -10.88 -65.21 39.32
CA ALA A 235 -10.63 -66.56 38.83
C ALA A 235 -9.51 -67.26 39.65
N GLU A 236 -8.40 -66.55 39.88
CA GLU A 236 -7.29 -67.12 40.70
C GLU A 236 -7.68 -67.25 42.13
N TYR A 237 -8.44 -66.33 42.71
CA TYR A 237 -9.03 -66.46 44.06
C TYR A 237 -9.92 -67.70 44.16
N MET A 238 -10.80 -67.89 43.17
CA MET A 238 -11.68 -69.07 43.15
C MET A 238 -10.90 -70.40 43.04
N LYS A 239 -9.81 -70.37 42.20
CA LYS A 239 -8.95 -71.56 42.07
C LYS A 239 -8.22 -71.88 43.36
N ILE A 240 -7.60 -70.90 44.01
CA ILE A 240 -6.94 -71.07 45.30
C ILE A 240 -7.95 -71.59 46.40
N LEU A 241 -9.14 -71.01 46.37
CA LEU A 241 -10.21 -71.42 47.28
C LEU A 241 -10.64 -72.83 46.98
N SER A 242 -10.88 -73.22 45.79
CA SER A 242 -11.22 -74.59 45.33
C SER A 242 -10.14 -75.59 45.76
N ASP A 243 -8.87 -75.25 45.54
CA ASP A 243 -7.75 -76.14 45.91
C ASP A 243 -7.63 -76.28 47.43
N ALA A 244 -7.87 -75.21 48.22
CA ALA A 244 -7.83 -75.25 49.68
C ALA A 244 -8.97 -76.03 50.29
N TYR A 245 -10.13 -76.06 49.61
CA TYR A 245 -11.33 -76.78 50.16
C TYR A 245 -11.64 -78.10 49.42
N ASN A 246 -10.75 -78.62 48.61
CA ASN A 246 -10.87 -79.86 47.86
C ASN A 246 -10.76 -81.08 48.79
N ASP A 247 -10.90 -80.87 50.10
CA ASP A 247 -10.96 -81.91 51.15
C ASP A 247 -12.42 -82.17 51.56
N GLU A 248 -12.86 -83.39 51.40
CA GLU A 248 -14.26 -83.82 51.64
C GLU A 248 -14.78 -83.40 53.06
N SER A 249 -13.88 -83.24 54.03
CA SER A 249 -14.21 -82.81 55.40
C SER A 249 -14.52 -81.29 55.48
N LYS A 250 -14.17 -80.47 54.49
CA LYS A 250 -14.34 -79.02 54.51
C LYS A 250 -15.40 -78.52 53.49
N GLN A 251 -15.94 -79.40 52.71
CA GLN A 251 -16.86 -79.03 51.60
C GLN A 251 -18.19 -78.46 52.14
N ASP A 252 -18.72 -78.98 53.23
CA ASP A 252 -19.94 -78.51 53.86
C ASP A 252 -19.74 -77.09 54.45
N PHE A 253 -18.58 -76.82 55.04
CA PHE A 253 -18.24 -75.50 55.55
C PHE A 253 -18.09 -74.49 54.44
N TYR A 254 -17.47 -74.86 53.34
CA TYR A 254 -17.31 -73.98 52.13
C TYR A 254 -18.67 -73.63 51.54
N SER A 255 -19.56 -74.58 51.34
CA SER A 255 -20.91 -74.36 50.82
C SER A 255 -21.73 -73.41 51.72
N PHE A 256 -21.57 -73.53 53.04
CA PHE A 256 -22.17 -72.61 54.02
C PHE A 256 -21.64 -71.20 53.95
N VAL A 257 -20.30 -71.00 53.85
CA VAL A 257 -19.65 -69.67 53.70
C VAL A 257 -20.12 -69.02 52.43
N ARG A 258 -20.14 -69.72 51.28
CA ARG A 258 -20.61 -69.21 50.00
C ARG A 258 -22.09 -68.84 50.01
N SER A 259 -22.92 -69.55 50.66
CA SER A 259 -24.34 -69.20 50.85
C SER A 259 -24.50 -67.92 51.65
N LEU A 260 -23.67 -67.72 52.70
CA LEU A 260 -23.61 -66.50 53.48
C LEU A 260 -23.11 -65.30 52.68
N ASP A 261 -22.08 -65.48 51.84
CA ASP A 261 -21.57 -64.40 50.95
C ASP A 261 -22.61 -63.99 49.89
N ALA A 262 -23.29 -64.97 49.29
CA ALA A 262 -24.39 -64.75 48.39
C ALA A 262 -25.57 -64.01 49.06
N LEU A 263 -25.90 -64.37 50.28
CA LEU A 263 -26.92 -63.66 51.08
C LEU A 263 -26.48 -62.22 51.40
N LYS A 264 -25.21 -61.99 51.77
CA LYS A 264 -24.65 -60.68 52.06
C LYS A 264 -24.67 -59.76 50.80
N LEU A 265 -24.26 -60.29 49.65
CA LEU A 265 -24.33 -59.58 48.38
C LEU A 265 -25.77 -59.25 47.97
N SER A 266 -26.70 -60.19 48.17
CA SER A 266 -28.11 -59.96 47.86
C SER A 266 -28.77 -58.93 48.82
N MET A 267 -28.26 -58.75 50.02
CA MET A 267 -28.75 -57.78 51.01
C MET A 267 -28.10 -56.39 50.83
N GLN A 268 -26.92 -56.26 50.19
CA GLN A 268 -26.27 -55.00 49.91
C GLN A 268 -26.90 -54.22 48.73
N GLY A 269 -27.71 -54.85 47.89
CA GLY A 269 -28.48 -54.17 46.83
C GLY A 269 -29.74 -53.56 47.43
N GLY A 270 -29.73 -52.22 47.63
CA GLY A 270 -30.88 -51.48 48.15
C GLY A 270 -32.18 -51.77 47.37
N ASN A 271 -33.29 -52.04 48.10
CA ASN A 271 -34.64 -52.38 47.61
C ASN A 271 -34.92 -53.84 47.28
N LYS A 272 -34.55 -54.77 48.14
CA LYS A 272 -35.16 -56.14 48.12
C LYS A 272 -35.95 -56.44 49.42
N THR A 273 -37.24 -56.57 49.26
CA THR A 273 -38.11 -57.09 50.34
C THR A 273 -37.89 -58.60 50.40
N VAL A 274 -37.35 -59.08 51.49
CA VAL A 274 -37.34 -60.56 51.79
C VAL A 274 -38.70 -60.92 52.25
N ILE A 275 -39.42 -61.76 51.48
CA ILE A 275 -40.72 -62.38 51.88
C ILE A 275 -40.42 -63.62 52.66
#